data_5fae8edfd317b4297830eb9cec998dea
#
_entry.id   5fae8edfd317b4297830eb9cec998dea
#
_cell.length_a   1.000
_cell.length_b   1.000
_cell.length_c   1.000
_cell.angle_alpha   90.00
_cell.angle_beta   90.00
_cell.angle_gamma   90.00
#
_symmetry.space_group_name_H-M   'P 1'
#
loop_
_entity.id
_entity.type
_entity.pdbx_description
1 polymer ?
#
loop_
_entity_poly.entity_id
_entity_poly.type
_entity_poly.pdbx_seq_one_letter_code
_entity_poly.pdbx_strand_id
1 'polypeptide(L)'
;MVAACSDEEKYSTTNTDVLTFSVDTLKMDTVFSTIPSSTYSFWVYNRCDASLLINRVALEKGTQGFRVNVDGEYLDGELNGVEVRKGDSVCVFVELTAPKCGQTDVQPIGDCLVFNLSHGKQQKVPLRAHQWDADIHDQWDVNGNVTLDSPCPIIIRKGLHIATGAKLTLRSAQLFFHDGAGIDVEGSLQASECLFRGDRLDAMFDDLPYDRVSGQWKGIVLAPNAKGEWTDCVIRNATDALQLGSNAEATLLRTSVHNSSASGIFSEGAHLALTHCRLTNAGGCCLEAKGGSVTADHCTFAQFYPFLADRGEAFRTIKASVACTHSLMTGYDDLVFSAEGSDLHFSHCMIRSDQPLMGDTFTDIVWEATDDEKGGKSHFRLVDETIQSYDFSLLPTSPAYQLGIGDIREKTTSSEP
;
A
#
# COMPACT_ATOMS: atom_id res chain seq x y z
N MET A 1 -36.87 56.46 14.91
CA MET A 1 -36.42 56.11 13.56
C MET A 1 -35.09 55.37 13.71
N VAL A 2 -35.11 54.07 13.52
CA VAL A 2 -33.90 53.27 13.47
C VAL A 2 -33.49 53.30 11.99
N ALA A 3 -32.38 53.96 11.66
CA ALA A 3 -31.79 53.90 10.36
C ALA A 3 -31.17 52.50 10.21
N ALA A 4 -31.80 51.61 9.42
CA ALA A 4 -31.15 50.43 8.94
C ALA A 4 -30.06 50.87 7.95
N CYS A 5 -28.79 50.83 8.36
CA CYS A 5 -27.70 50.88 7.42
C CYS A 5 -27.77 49.60 6.56
N SER A 6 -28.32 49.69 5.37
CA SER A 6 -28.02 48.75 4.30
C SER A 6 -26.65 49.16 3.76
N ASP A 7 -25.59 48.58 4.31
CA ASP A 7 -24.32 48.58 3.62
C ASP A 7 -24.52 47.73 2.35
N GLU A 8 -24.81 48.36 1.23
CA GLU A 8 -24.71 47.73 -0.07
C GLU A 8 -23.21 47.38 -0.27
N GLU A 9 -22.87 46.13 -0.14
CA GLU A 9 -21.51 45.64 -0.39
C GLU A 9 -21.11 46.03 -1.82
N LYS A 10 -20.10 46.93 -1.94
CA LYS A 10 -19.59 47.34 -3.22
C LYS A 10 -18.51 46.38 -3.68
N TYR A 11 -18.80 45.65 -4.72
CA TYR A 11 -17.81 44.80 -5.37
C TYR A 11 -16.78 45.64 -6.13
N SER A 12 -15.53 45.17 -6.19
CA SER A 12 -14.48 45.80 -6.96
C SER A 12 -14.84 45.83 -8.45
N THR A 13 -14.61 46.98 -9.07
CA THR A 13 -14.69 47.18 -10.52
C THR A 13 -13.29 47.25 -11.17
N THR A 14 -12.25 47.14 -10.37
CA THR A 14 -10.86 47.27 -10.79
C THR A 14 -10.33 45.92 -11.28
N ASN A 15 -9.87 45.83 -12.52
CA ASN A 15 -9.41 44.57 -13.11
C ASN A 15 -8.03 44.10 -12.60
N THR A 16 -7.36 44.89 -11.77
CA THR A 16 -6.14 44.51 -11.04
C THR A 16 -6.46 43.75 -9.76
N ASP A 17 -7.68 43.85 -9.24
CA ASP A 17 -8.12 43.12 -8.08
C ASP A 17 -8.41 41.68 -8.50
N VAL A 18 -7.65 40.74 -7.93
CA VAL A 18 -7.66 39.33 -8.34
C VAL A 18 -7.75 38.41 -7.14
N LEU A 19 -8.27 37.20 -7.36
CA LEU A 19 -8.25 36.14 -6.38
C LEU A 19 -6.83 35.60 -6.21
N THR A 20 -6.51 35.15 -5.01
CA THR A 20 -5.27 34.43 -4.71
C THR A 20 -5.65 32.99 -4.36
N PHE A 21 -4.93 32.02 -4.91
CA PHE A 21 -5.20 30.60 -4.68
C PHE A 21 -4.12 29.99 -3.78
N SER A 22 -4.50 29.05 -2.93
CA SER A 22 -3.53 28.32 -2.09
C SER A 22 -2.65 27.36 -2.90
N VAL A 23 -3.03 27.07 -4.14
CA VAL A 23 -2.31 26.21 -5.08
C VAL A 23 -2.24 26.84 -6.46
N ASP A 24 -1.13 26.66 -7.17
CA ASP A 24 -1.04 27.02 -8.59
C ASP A 24 -1.69 25.96 -9.50
N THR A 25 -1.69 24.73 -9.05
CA THR A 25 -2.29 23.56 -9.69
C THR A 25 -2.74 22.58 -8.62
N LEU A 26 -3.97 22.12 -8.67
CA LEU A 26 -4.43 21.01 -7.84
C LEU A 26 -3.92 19.72 -8.45
N LYS A 27 -2.96 19.10 -7.79
CA LYS A 27 -2.45 17.76 -8.14
C LYS A 27 -3.19 16.73 -7.30
N MET A 28 -3.79 15.78 -7.98
CA MET A 28 -4.47 14.63 -7.40
C MET A 28 -3.67 13.37 -7.75
N ASP A 29 -3.79 12.35 -6.92
CA ASP A 29 -3.12 11.08 -7.13
C ASP A 29 -3.72 10.30 -8.33
N THR A 30 -3.14 9.12 -8.60
CA THR A 30 -3.69 8.19 -9.58
C THR A 30 -5.01 7.62 -9.08
N VAL A 31 -6.00 7.55 -9.95
CA VAL A 31 -7.31 6.94 -9.67
C VAL A 31 -7.58 5.78 -10.62
N PHE A 32 -8.24 4.75 -10.16
CA PHE A 32 -8.81 3.76 -11.06
C PHE A 32 -10.03 4.34 -11.78
N SER A 33 -10.10 4.14 -13.11
CA SER A 33 -11.25 4.60 -13.90
C SER A 33 -12.55 4.02 -13.36
N THR A 34 -13.59 4.85 -13.31
CA THR A 34 -14.92 4.56 -12.76
C THR A 34 -15.00 4.41 -11.23
N ILE A 35 -13.90 4.57 -10.53
CA ILE A 35 -13.86 4.60 -9.06
C ILE A 35 -13.63 6.06 -8.62
N PRO A 36 -14.45 6.60 -7.70
CA PRO A 36 -14.25 7.95 -7.18
C PRO A 36 -12.93 8.07 -6.41
N SER A 37 -12.23 9.20 -6.59
CA SER A 37 -11.11 9.57 -5.75
C SER A 37 -11.55 9.95 -4.33
N SER A 38 -10.60 10.12 -3.42
CA SER A 38 -10.79 10.94 -2.23
C SER A 38 -11.06 12.40 -2.64
N THR A 39 -11.57 13.19 -1.68
CA THR A 39 -11.84 14.61 -1.87
C THR A 39 -10.57 15.42 -1.61
N TYR A 40 -10.15 16.19 -2.59
CA TYR A 40 -9.07 17.17 -2.49
C TYR A 40 -9.64 18.56 -2.29
N SER A 41 -8.88 19.48 -1.72
CA SER A 41 -9.35 20.85 -1.49
C SER A 41 -8.26 21.89 -1.71
N PHE A 42 -8.69 23.11 -2.02
CA PHE A 42 -7.85 24.29 -2.00
C PHE A 42 -8.66 25.53 -1.63
N TRP A 43 -7.97 26.58 -1.21
CA TRP A 43 -8.58 27.83 -0.80
C TRP A 43 -8.45 28.90 -1.87
N VAL A 44 -9.50 29.71 -1.99
CA VAL A 44 -9.56 30.90 -2.84
C VAL A 44 -9.71 32.10 -1.94
N TYR A 45 -8.73 32.99 -1.92
CA TYR A 45 -8.64 34.14 -1.04
C TYR A 45 -8.94 35.44 -1.78
N ASN A 46 -9.65 36.35 -1.14
CA ASN A 46 -9.70 37.75 -1.52
C ASN A 46 -8.77 38.59 -0.62
N ARG A 47 -7.63 38.97 -1.14
CA ARG A 47 -6.65 39.83 -0.45
C ARG A 47 -6.74 41.29 -0.85
N CYS A 48 -7.77 41.67 -1.63
CA CYS A 48 -8.02 43.02 -2.07
C CYS A 48 -8.75 43.87 -1.01
N ASP A 49 -8.80 45.19 -1.22
CA ASP A 49 -9.46 46.11 -0.30
C ASP A 49 -10.98 46.21 -0.49
N ALA A 50 -11.54 45.52 -1.46
CA ALA A 50 -12.98 45.43 -1.75
C ALA A 50 -13.42 43.98 -1.92
N SER A 51 -14.72 43.70 -1.73
CA SER A 51 -15.31 42.40 -2.00
C SER A 51 -15.22 42.08 -3.50
N LEU A 52 -14.99 40.78 -3.82
CA LEU A 52 -14.94 40.27 -5.18
C LEU A 52 -16.18 39.41 -5.46
N LEU A 53 -16.82 39.67 -6.59
CA LEU A 53 -17.92 38.84 -7.07
C LEU A 53 -17.40 37.97 -8.23
N ILE A 54 -17.50 36.67 -8.09
CA ILE A 54 -17.21 35.72 -9.15
C ILE A 54 -18.53 35.48 -9.89
N ASN A 55 -18.68 36.06 -11.07
CA ASN A 55 -19.88 35.92 -11.86
C ASN A 55 -20.14 34.48 -12.29
N ARG A 56 -19.05 33.74 -12.56
CA ARG A 56 -19.15 32.35 -13.03
C ARG A 56 -17.93 31.53 -12.65
N VAL A 57 -18.19 30.36 -12.07
CA VAL A 57 -17.20 29.30 -11.92
C VAL A 57 -17.62 28.11 -12.80
N ALA A 58 -16.71 27.55 -13.57
CA ALA A 58 -17.00 26.39 -14.44
C ALA A 58 -15.73 25.58 -14.75
N LEU A 59 -15.89 24.30 -15.03
CA LEU A 59 -14.83 23.49 -15.64
C LEU A 59 -14.68 23.88 -17.13
N GLU A 60 -13.45 23.96 -17.63
CA GLU A 60 -13.17 24.36 -19.01
C GLU A 60 -13.67 23.32 -20.01
N LYS A 61 -13.44 22.03 -19.75
CA LYS A 61 -13.92 20.92 -20.58
C LYS A 61 -15.23 20.33 -20.04
N GLY A 62 -15.30 20.09 -18.71
CA GLY A 62 -16.48 19.55 -18.04
C GLY A 62 -16.79 18.07 -18.31
N THR A 63 -15.94 17.37 -19.07
CA THR A 63 -16.20 15.99 -19.53
C THR A 63 -15.23 14.95 -18.97
N GLN A 64 -14.31 15.39 -18.11
CA GLN A 64 -13.22 14.54 -17.60
C GLN A 64 -13.56 13.82 -16.28
N GLY A 65 -14.80 13.96 -15.79
CA GLY A 65 -15.25 13.32 -14.55
C GLY A 65 -14.90 14.06 -13.27
N PHE A 66 -14.35 15.28 -13.35
CA PHE A 66 -14.15 16.13 -12.16
C PHE A 66 -15.50 16.63 -11.62
N ARG A 67 -15.69 16.50 -10.32
CA ARG A 67 -16.81 17.02 -9.56
C ARG A 67 -16.30 18.08 -8.60
N VAL A 68 -16.90 19.24 -8.62
CA VAL A 68 -16.42 20.41 -7.86
C VAL A 68 -17.53 20.94 -6.97
N ASN A 69 -17.17 21.32 -5.75
CA ASN A 69 -18.01 22.08 -4.83
C ASN A 69 -17.25 23.36 -4.46
N VAL A 70 -17.92 24.49 -4.54
CA VAL A 70 -17.35 25.80 -4.21
C VAL A 70 -18.19 26.39 -3.08
N ASP A 71 -17.58 26.63 -1.92
CA ASP A 71 -18.23 27.21 -0.75
C ASP A 71 -19.54 26.49 -0.32
N GLY A 72 -19.54 25.15 -0.41
CA GLY A 72 -20.70 24.33 -0.07
C GLY A 72 -21.69 24.09 -1.23
N GLU A 73 -21.57 24.80 -2.35
CA GLU A 73 -22.44 24.63 -3.51
C GLU A 73 -21.81 23.73 -4.57
N TYR A 74 -22.59 22.74 -5.04
CA TYR A 74 -22.12 21.83 -6.08
C TYR A 74 -22.18 22.47 -7.46
N LEU A 75 -21.11 22.29 -8.24
CA LEU A 75 -20.99 22.81 -9.60
C LEU A 75 -21.76 21.89 -10.58
N ASP A 76 -23.00 22.22 -10.92
CA ASP A 76 -23.77 21.56 -11.97
C ASP A 76 -23.60 22.33 -13.30
N GLY A 77 -22.53 21.99 -14.05
CA GLY A 77 -22.12 22.70 -15.23
C GLY A 77 -21.40 24.02 -14.91
N GLU A 78 -22.08 24.93 -14.25
CA GLU A 78 -21.54 26.22 -13.77
C GLU A 78 -22.17 26.65 -12.44
N LEU A 79 -21.44 27.47 -11.71
CA LEU A 79 -21.94 28.15 -10.51
C LEU A 79 -21.80 29.66 -10.71
N ASN A 80 -22.85 30.41 -10.34
CA ASN A 80 -22.92 31.84 -10.58
C ASN A 80 -23.06 32.63 -9.27
N GLY A 81 -22.43 33.81 -9.19
CA GLY A 81 -22.68 34.76 -8.10
C GLY A 81 -21.97 34.40 -6.79
N VAL A 82 -20.80 33.75 -6.84
CA VAL A 82 -20.00 33.47 -5.64
C VAL A 82 -19.32 34.73 -5.16
N GLU A 83 -19.65 35.13 -3.93
CA GLU A 83 -19.06 36.29 -3.29
C GLU A 83 -17.86 35.89 -2.44
N VAL A 84 -16.75 36.62 -2.57
CA VAL A 84 -15.60 36.52 -1.67
C VAL A 84 -15.37 37.90 -1.05
N ARG A 85 -15.75 38.07 0.21
CA ARG A 85 -15.65 39.34 0.91
C ARG A 85 -14.22 39.77 1.08
N LYS A 86 -14.00 41.09 1.30
CA LYS A 86 -12.69 41.63 1.64
C LYS A 86 -12.04 40.87 2.80
N GLY A 87 -10.83 40.33 2.55
CA GLY A 87 -10.06 39.57 3.55
C GLY A 87 -10.56 38.18 3.87
N ASP A 88 -11.60 37.73 3.17
CA ASP A 88 -12.20 36.40 3.35
C ASP A 88 -11.71 35.38 2.33
N SER A 89 -12.16 34.14 2.46
CA SER A 89 -11.81 33.03 1.59
C SER A 89 -12.95 32.04 1.44
N VAL A 90 -12.99 31.35 0.31
CA VAL A 90 -13.90 30.22 0.08
C VAL A 90 -13.08 28.95 -0.18
N CYS A 91 -13.59 27.80 0.30
CA CYS A 91 -12.98 26.51 0.08
C CYS A 91 -13.57 25.85 -1.18
N VAL A 92 -12.70 25.27 -1.98
CA VAL A 92 -13.07 24.48 -3.16
C VAL A 92 -12.71 23.03 -2.92
N PHE A 93 -13.70 22.13 -3.03
CA PHE A 93 -13.51 20.70 -2.96
C PHE A 93 -13.61 20.09 -4.35
N VAL A 94 -12.75 19.15 -4.63
CA VAL A 94 -12.65 18.48 -5.95
C VAL A 94 -12.55 16.97 -5.77
N GLU A 95 -13.37 16.23 -6.48
CA GLU A 95 -13.31 14.78 -6.63
C GLU A 95 -13.17 14.44 -8.11
N LEU A 96 -12.60 13.27 -8.39
CA LEU A 96 -12.48 12.75 -9.74
C LEU A 96 -13.06 11.33 -9.82
N THR A 97 -13.98 11.13 -10.76
CA THR A 97 -14.38 9.79 -11.23
C THR A 97 -14.03 9.72 -12.72
N ALA A 98 -12.81 9.31 -13.01
CA ALA A 98 -12.30 9.29 -14.37
C ALA A 98 -13.09 8.31 -15.26
N PRO A 99 -13.42 8.65 -16.50
CA PRO A 99 -14.00 7.70 -17.45
C PRO A 99 -12.95 6.65 -17.87
N LYS A 100 -13.36 5.48 -18.37
CA LYS A 100 -12.43 4.55 -19.01
C LYS A 100 -11.77 5.18 -20.22
N CYS A 101 -10.46 4.99 -20.37
CA CYS A 101 -9.68 5.51 -21.51
C CYS A 101 -9.32 4.44 -22.54
N GLY A 102 -9.52 3.15 -22.23
CA GLY A 102 -9.20 2.02 -23.10
C GLY A 102 -7.71 1.73 -23.22
N GLN A 103 -6.90 2.17 -22.25
CA GLN A 103 -5.45 1.91 -22.19
C GLN A 103 -5.12 1.05 -20.98
N THR A 104 -4.10 0.22 -21.09
CA THR A 104 -3.62 -0.63 -20.00
C THR A 104 -2.66 0.10 -19.06
N ASP A 105 -1.99 1.13 -19.55
CA ASP A 105 -1.03 1.92 -18.80
C ASP A 105 -1.69 3.15 -18.18
N VAL A 106 -1.08 3.68 -17.13
CA VAL A 106 -1.49 4.92 -16.47
C VAL A 106 -1.47 6.08 -17.46
N GLN A 107 -2.58 6.83 -17.56
CA GLN A 107 -2.74 7.95 -18.46
C GLN A 107 -2.99 9.26 -17.71
N PRO A 108 -2.42 10.40 -18.15
CA PRO A 108 -2.71 11.69 -17.55
C PRO A 108 -4.14 12.13 -17.89
N ILE A 109 -4.81 12.72 -16.88
CA ILE A 109 -6.15 13.33 -17.04
C ILE A 109 -6.15 14.71 -16.39
N GLY A 110 -6.89 15.65 -16.96
CA GLY A 110 -6.97 16.99 -16.36
C GLY A 110 -7.95 17.91 -17.03
N ASP A 111 -8.35 18.92 -16.24
CA ASP A 111 -9.22 20.02 -16.62
C ASP A 111 -8.68 21.33 -16.03
N CYS A 112 -9.38 22.44 -16.21
CA CYS A 112 -9.13 23.69 -15.53
C CYS A 112 -10.43 24.20 -14.91
N LEU A 113 -10.38 24.58 -13.64
CA LEU A 113 -11.46 25.32 -13.00
C LEU A 113 -11.28 26.80 -13.30
N VAL A 114 -12.27 27.41 -13.92
CA VAL A 114 -12.24 28.78 -14.46
C VAL A 114 -13.11 29.68 -13.60
N PHE A 115 -12.55 30.78 -13.12
CA PHE A 115 -13.20 31.81 -12.32
C PHE A 115 -13.32 33.10 -13.15
N ASN A 116 -14.53 33.54 -13.45
CA ASN A 116 -14.78 34.79 -14.16
C ASN A 116 -15.30 35.85 -13.19
N LEU A 117 -14.48 36.87 -12.90
CA LEU A 117 -14.85 37.94 -12.00
C LEU A 117 -15.79 38.96 -12.68
N SER A 118 -16.61 39.66 -11.90
CA SER A 118 -17.60 40.63 -12.37
C SER A 118 -17.02 41.78 -13.18
N HIS A 119 -15.78 42.14 -12.92
CA HIS A 119 -15.06 43.21 -13.67
C HIS A 119 -14.33 42.68 -14.93
N GLY A 120 -14.60 41.42 -15.34
CA GLY A 120 -14.13 40.82 -16.60
C GLY A 120 -12.80 40.07 -16.52
N LYS A 121 -12.13 40.03 -15.37
CA LYS A 121 -10.92 39.22 -15.19
C LYS A 121 -11.25 37.77 -15.13
N GLN A 122 -10.50 36.92 -15.86
CA GLN A 122 -10.55 35.47 -15.78
C GLN A 122 -9.29 34.93 -15.13
N GLN A 123 -9.47 33.97 -14.21
CA GLN A 123 -8.39 33.21 -13.57
C GLN A 123 -8.67 31.72 -13.67
N LYS A 124 -7.64 30.89 -13.64
CA LYS A 124 -7.78 29.44 -13.79
C LYS A 124 -6.91 28.72 -12.79
N VAL A 125 -7.43 27.62 -12.26
CA VAL A 125 -6.67 26.63 -11.49
C VAL A 125 -6.68 25.31 -12.27
N PRO A 126 -5.52 24.85 -12.78
CA PRO A 126 -5.42 23.54 -13.41
C PRO A 126 -5.67 22.43 -12.43
N LEU A 127 -6.46 21.42 -12.83
CA LEU A 127 -6.69 20.15 -12.14
C LEU A 127 -5.92 19.06 -12.87
N ARG A 128 -5.08 18.31 -12.19
CA ARG A 128 -4.23 17.26 -12.76
C ARG A 128 -4.30 16.00 -11.95
N ALA A 129 -4.48 14.86 -12.61
CA ALA A 129 -4.46 13.53 -12.03
C ALA A 129 -3.91 12.53 -13.06
N HIS A 130 -3.80 11.29 -12.64
CA HIS A 130 -3.60 10.15 -13.53
C HIS A 130 -4.79 9.19 -13.39
N GLN A 131 -5.15 8.52 -14.48
CA GLN A 131 -6.18 7.50 -14.49
C GLN A 131 -5.59 6.16 -14.94
N TRP A 132 -6.14 5.08 -14.41
CA TRP A 132 -5.73 3.74 -14.75
C TRP A 132 -6.96 2.86 -14.93
N ASP A 133 -7.13 2.29 -16.11
CA ASP A 133 -8.22 1.36 -16.35
C ASP A 133 -7.98 0.05 -15.62
N ALA A 134 -9.02 -0.51 -15.03
CA ALA A 134 -8.96 -1.76 -14.31
C ALA A 134 -10.16 -2.65 -14.64
N ASP A 135 -9.99 -3.96 -14.51
CA ASP A 135 -11.06 -4.94 -14.50
C ASP A 135 -11.58 -5.10 -13.08
N ILE A 136 -12.86 -4.81 -12.88
CA ILE A 136 -13.48 -4.75 -11.56
C ILE A 136 -14.39 -5.96 -11.35
N HIS A 137 -14.12 -6.72 -10.30
CA HIS A 137 -14.93 -7.85 -9.85
C HIS A 137 -15.49 -7.54 -8.45
N ASP A 138 -16.81 -7.64 -8.27
CA ASP A 138 -17.40 -7.58 -6.94
C ASP A 138 -17.02 -8.83 -6.15
N GLN A 139 -17.35 -9.99 -6.68
CA GLN A 139 -16.99 -11.32 -6.19
C GLN A 139 -16.44 -12.11 -7.39
N TRP A 140 -15.33 -12.83 -7.17
CA TRP A 140 -14.75 -13.68 -8.20
C TRP A 140 -14.67 -15.12 -7.70
N ASP A 141 -15.54 -16.01 -8.21
CA ASP A 141 -15.56 -17.40 -7.86
C ASP A 141 -14.93 -18.26 -8.97
N VAL A 142 -13.86 -18.95 -8.63
CA VAL A 142 -13.12 -19.86 -9.52
C VAL A 142 -13.52 -21.29 -9.21
N ASN A 143 -14.34 -21.88 -10.09
CA ASN A 143 -14.90 -23.23 -9.94
C ASN A 143 -14.26 -24.28 -10.87
N GLY A 144 -13.17 -23.93 -11.55
CA GLY A 144 -12.43 -24.80 -12.46
C GLY A 144 -11.02 -24.28 -12.68
N ASN A 145 -10.36 -24.72 -13.74
CA ASN A 145 -9.02 -24.24 -14.05
C ASN A 145 -9.09 -22.93 -14.84
N VAL A 146 -8.58 -21.88 -14.23
CA VAL A 146 -8.51 -20.52 -14.83
C VAL A 146 -7.06 -20.08 -14.91
N THR A 147 -6.65 -19.57 -16.05
CA THR A 147 -5.33 -18.91 -16.21
C THR A 147 -5.60 -17.47 -16.62
N LEU A 148 -4.96 -16.54 -15.93
CA LEU A 148 -4.99 -15.12 -16.20
C LEU A 148 -3.57 -14.63 -16.45
N ASP A 149 -3.37 -13.98 -17.58
CA ASP A 149 -2.17 -13.25 -17.95
C ASP A 149 -2.67 -11.90 -18.50
N SER A 150 -2.66 -10.88 -17.67
CA SER A 150 -3.27 -9.59 -18.04
C SER A 150 -2.44 -8.42 -17.52
N PRO A 151 -2.06 -7.49 -18.38
CA PRO A 151 -1.40 -6.25 -17.96
C PRO A 151 -2.38 -5.26 -17.29
N CYS A 152 -3.69 -5.48 -17.43
CA CYS A 152 -4.69 -4.63 -16.82
C CYS A 152 -4.84 -4.96 -15.34
N PRO A 153 -4.83 -3.98 -14.43
CA PRO A 153 -5.10 -4.20 -13.02
C PRO A 153 -6.45 -4.84 -12.77
N ILE A 154 -6.52 -5.67 -11.74
CA ILE A 154 -7.74 -6.36 -11.33
C ILE A 154 -8.12 -5.86 -9.94
N ILE A 155 -9.33 -5.34 -9.80
CA ILE A 155 -9.86 -4.88 -8.52
C ILE A 155 -10.89 -5.87 -8.01
N ILE A 156 -10.68 -6.38 -6.80
CA ILE A 156 -11.57 -7.30 -6.10
C ILE A 156 -12.24 -6.55 -4.95
N ARG A 157 -13.57 -6.38 -4.99
CA ARG A 157 -14.29 -5.58 -4.02
C ARG A 157 -14.77 -6.35 -2.79
N LYS A 158 -15.17 -7.61 -2.95
CA LYS A 158 -15.72 -8.44 -1.85
C LYS A 158 -14.84 -9.63 -1.53
N GLY A 159 -14.35 -10.33 -2.56
CA GLY A 159 -13.48 -11.47 -2.38
C GLY A 159 -13.22 -12.26 -3.65
N LEU A 160 -12.17 -13.07 -3.61
CA LEU A 160 -11.80 -14.06 -4.60
C LEU A 160 -11.82 -15.42 -3.92
N HIS A 161 -12.65 -16.33 -4.41
CA HIS A 161 -12.76 -17.68 -3.88
C HIS A 161 -12.33 -18.71 -4.93
N ILE A 162 -11.45 -19.63 -4.54
CA ILE A 162 -10.99 -20.75 -5.39
C ILE A 162 -11.52 -22.04 -4.78
N ALA A 163 -12.53 -22.62 -5.42
CA ALA A 163 -13.23 -23.79 -4.91
C ALA A 163 -12.34 -25.04 -4.85
N THR A 164 -12.72 -26.00 -4.02
CA THR A 164 -12.06 -27.30 -3.92
C THR A 164 -11.94 -27.96 -5.30
N GLY A 165 -10.74 -28.41 -5.64
CA GLY A 165 -10.42 -29.00 -6.95
C GLY A 165 -10.23 -28.02 -8.09
N ALA A 166 -10.52 -26.74 -7.89
CA ALA A 166 -10.24 -25.69 -8.85
C ALA A 166 -8.79 -25.20 -8.76
N LYS A 167 -8.29 -24.59 -9.85
CA LYS A 167 -6.96 -23.98 -9.91
C LYS A 167 -7.03 -22.61 -10.57
N LEU A 168 -6.49 -21.61 -9.88
CA LEU A 168 -6.20 -20.30 -10.47
C LEU A 168 -4.70 -20.16 -10.72
N THR A 169 -4.35 -19.82 -11.96
CA THR A 169 -2.97 -19.49 -12.36
C THR A 169 -2.92 -18.03 -12.78
N LEU A 170 -2.09 -17.24 -12.09
CA LEU A 170 -1.86 -15.82 -12.35
C LEU A 170 -0.44 -15.61 -12.88
N ARG A 171 -0.29 -14.79 -13.92
CA ARG A 171 0.99 -14.42 -14.50
C ARG A 171 1.04 -12.92 -14.72
N SER A 172 2.12 -12.28 -14.25
CA SER A 172 2.37 -10.84 -14.39
C SER A 172 1.15 -9.97 -14.05
N ALA A 173 0.34 -10.41 -13.09
CA ALA A 173 -0.95 -9.80 -12.75
C ALA A 173 -0.83 -8.89 -11.52
N GLN A 174 -1.58 -7.77 -11.54
CA GLN A 174 -1.67 -6.85 -10.41
C GLN A 174 -3.08 -6.91 -9.83
N LEU A 175 -3.21 -7.43 -8.61
CA LEU A 175 -4.48 -7.59 -7.91
C LEU A 175 -4.58 -6.56 -6.77
N PHE A 176 -5.64 -5.79 -6.81
CA PHE A 176 -5.96 -4.76 -5.84
C PHE A 176 -7.24 -5.13 -5.10
N PHE A 177 -7.18 -5.11 -3.78
CA PHE A 177 -8.27 -5.56 -2.93
C PHE A 177 -8.87 -4.38 -2.17
N HIS A 178 -10.19 -4.28 -2.23
CA HIS A 178 -10.93 -3.33 -1.40
C HIS A 178 -10.89 -3.75 0.07
N ASP A 179 -11.13 -2.80 0.97
CA ASP A 179 -11.21 -3.06 2.40
C ASP A 179 -12.18 -4.20 2.70
N GLY A 180 -11.72 -5.15 3.51
CA GLY A 180 -12.46 -6.36 3.83
C GLY A 180 -12.46 -7.46 2.75
N ALA A 181 -11.94 -7.22 1.54
CA ALA A 181 -11.75 -8.27 0.53
C ALA A 181 -10.49 -9.09 0.80
N GLY A 182 -10.44 -10.31 0.27
CA GLY A 182 -9.29 -11.22 0.37
C GLY A 182 -9.38 -12.36 -0.61
N ILE A 183 -8.50 -13.34 -0.48
CA ILE A 183 -8.49 -14.56 -1.29
C ILE A 183 -8.71 -15.76 -0.36
N ASP A 184 -9.76 -16.54 -0.61
CA ASP A 184 -10.01 -17.80 0.05
C ASP A 184 -9.71 -18.96 -0.92
N VAL A 185 -8.74 -19.82 -0.58
CA VAL A 185 -8.27 -20.92 -1.41
C VAL A 185 -8.62 -22.23 -0.77
N GLU A 186 -9.57 -22.97 -1.33
CA GLU A 186 -9.84 -24.38 -1.00
C GLU A 186 -9.17 -25.33 -2.00
N GLY A 187 -8.89 -24.86 -3.19
CA GLY A 187 -8.23 -25.57 -4.27
C GLY A 187 -6.73 -25.25 -4.36
N SER A 188 -6.32 -24.66 -5.49
CA SER A 188 -4.92 -24.34 -5.76
C SER A 188 -4.76 -22.94 -6.36
N LEU A 189 -3.83 -22.16 -5.80
CA LEU A 189 -3.39 -20.87 -6.34
C LEU A 189 -1.93 -20.96 -6.79
N GLN A 190 -1.67 -20.56 -8.03
CA GLN A 190 -0.31 -20.42 -8.55
C GLN A 190 -0.14 -19.00 -9.10
N ALA A 191 0.87 -18.27 -8.62
CA ALA A 191 1.14 -16.91 -9.03
C ALA A 191 2.62 -16.72 -9.40
N SER A 192 2.88 -16.03 -10.50
CA SER A 192 4.23 -15.65 -10.91
C SER A 192 4.27 -14.19 -11.35
N GLU A 193 5.26 -13.44 -10.86
CA GLU A 193 5.45 -12.01 -11.15
C GLU A 193 4.21 -11.16 -10.81
N CYS A 194 3.52 -11.48 -9.70
CA CYS A 194 2.27 -10.85 -9.33
C CYS A 194 2.42 -9.90 -8.14
N LEU A 195 1.60 -8.85 -8.16
CA LEU A 195 1.42 -7.92 -7.05
C LEU A 195 0.04 -8.14 -6.40
N PHE A 196 0.01 -8.24 -5.06
CA PHE A 196 -1.20 -8.31 -4.24
C PHE A 196 -1.15 -7.20 -3.19
N ARG A 197 -2.11 -6.26 -3.23
CA ARG A 197 -2.16 -5.12 -2.30
C ARG A 197 -3.57 -4.55 -2.15
N GLY A 198 -3.75 -3.59 -1.25
CA GLY A 198 -4.97 -2.79 -1.18
C GLY A 198 -5.18 -1.89 -2.41
N ASP A 199 -6.43 -1.50 -2.67
CA ASP A 199 -6.85 -0.76 -3.87
C ASP A 199 -6.67 0.77 -3.76
N ARG A 200 -6.19 1.30 -2.61
CA ARG A 200 -5.92 2.72 -2.44
C ARG A 200 -4.60 3.10 -3.08
N LEU A 201 -4.65 4.03 -4.04
CA LEU A 201 -3.49 4.58 -4.76
C LEU A 201 -3.15 6.01 -4.33
N ASP A 202 -3.97 6.61 -3.49
CA ASP A 202 -3.82 7.95 -2.95
C ASP A 202 -3.02 7.96 -1.64
N ALA A 203 -2.95 9.12 -0.99
CA ALA A 203 -2.30 9.28 0.29
C ALA A 203 -3.34 9.41 1.43
N MET A 204 -3.02 8.86 2.60
CA MET A 204 -3.77 9.06 3.83
C MET A 204 -3.56 10.48 4.37
N PHE A 205 -2.30 10.96 4.29
CA PHE A 205 -1.84 12.31 4.60
C PHE A 205 -0.82 12.72 3.54
N ASP A 206 -0.49 14.00 3.45
CA ASP A 206 0.41 14.56 2.42
C ASP A 206 1.75 13.81 2.26
N ASP A 207 2.27 13.24 3.35
CA ASP A 207 3.54 12.52 3.42
C ASP A 207 3.39 10.99 3.61
N LEU A 208 2.15 10.48 3.72
CA LEU A 208 1.86 9.08 3.96
C LEU A 208 0.97 8.46 2.86
N PRO A 209 1.55 7.97 1.76
CA PRO A 209 0.80 7.22 0.76
C PRO A 209 0.18 5.95 1.35
N TYR A 210 -1.03 5.59 0.92
CA TYR A 210 -1.64 4.30 1.30
C TYR A 210 -0.77 3.10 0.94
N ASP A 211 0.12 3.25 0.00
CA ASP A 211 1.11 2.23 -0.35
C ASP A 211 2.03 1.81 0.83
N ARG A 212 2.10 2.64 1.86
CA ARG A 212 2.88 2.40 3.08
C ARG A 212 2.02 2.05 4.30
N VAL A 213 0.70 1.98 4.13
CA VAL A 213 -0.24 1.71 5.22
C VAL A 213 -0.61 0.23 5.23
N SER A 214 -0.46 -0.43 6.38
CA SER A 214 -0.85 -1.84 6.57
C SER A 214 -2.35 -2.01 6.79
N GLY A 215 -2.87 -3.25 6.65
CA GLY A 215 -4.24 -3.58 7.01
C GLY A 215 -5.31 -3.13 6.02
N GLN A 216 -4.97 -2.91 4.75
CA GLN A 216 -5.91 -2.42 3.75
C GLN A 216 -6.84 -3.51 3.18
N TRP A 217 -6.49 -4.78 3.32
CA TRP A 217 -7.24 -5.93 2.84
C TRP A 217 -6.97 -7.15 3.72
N LYS A 218 -7.79 -8.18 3.63
CA LYS A 218 -7.68 -9.35 4.53
C LYS A 218 -6.41 -10.15 4.36
N GLY A 219 -5.95 -10.35 3.12
CA GLY A 219 -4.86 -11.25 2.76
C GLY A 219 -5.35 -12.52 2.07
N ILE A 220 -4.54 -13.58 2.10
CA ILE A 220 -4.76 -14.84 1.41
C ILE A 220 -4.87 -15.97 2.45
N VAL A 221 -5.95 -16.71 2.40
CA VAL A 221 -6.19 -17.87 3.29
C VAL A 221 -6.15 -19.17 2.48
N LEU A 222 -5.23 -20.05 2.80
CA LEU A 222 -5.25 -21.44 2.34
C LEU A 222 -6.01 -22.30 3.35
N ALA A 223 -7.16 -22.82 2.93
CA ALA A 223 -7.92 -23.80 3.70
C ALA A 223 -7.10 -25.08 3.95
N PRO A 224 -7.50 -25.94 4.89
CA PRO A 224 -6.82 -27.21 5.10
C PRO A 224 -6.68 -28.04 3.81
N ASN A 225 -5.47 -28.56 3.56
CA ASN A 225 -5.06 -29.30 2.36
C ASN A 225 -5.03 -28.48 1.04
N ALA A 226 -5.27 -27.18 1.05
CA ALA A 226 -5.13 -26.32 -0.12
C ALA A 226 -3.66 -26.13 -0.50
N LYS A 227 -3.41 -25.68 -1.75
CA LYS A 227 -2.06 -25.47 -2.28
C LYS A 227 -1.87 -24.06 -2.77
N GLY A 228 -0.70 -23.48 -2.47
CA GLY A 228 -0.29 -22.16 -2.92
C GLY A 228 1.16 -22.12 -3.39
N GLU A 229 1.40 -21.52 -4.53
CA GLU A 229 2.73 -21.32 -5.09
C GLU A 229 2.90 -19.86 -5.55
N TRP A 230 3.95 -19.20 -5.06
CA TRP A 230 4.29 -17.83 -5.43
C TRP A 230 5.74 -17.74 -5.89
N THR A 231 5.96 -17.20 -7.08
CA THR A 231 7.29 -16.98 -7.63
C THR A 231 7.43 -15.53 -8.09
N ASP A 232 8.46 -14.83 -7.62
CA ASP A 232 8.71 -13.41 -7.94
C ASP A 232 7.50 -12.49 -7.63
N CYS A 233 6.79 -12.78 -6.54
CA CYS A 233 5.58 -12.05 -6.16
C CYS A 233 5.85 -11.04 -5.03
N VAL A 234 4.96 -10.04 -4.95
CA VAL A 234 4.88 -9.09 -3.83
C VAL A 234 3.49 -9.18 -3.21
N ILE A 235 3.43 -9.46 -1.90
CA ILE A 235 2.20 -9.46 -1.09
C ILE A 235 2.40 -8.41 -0.01
N ARG A 236 1.58 -7.36 0.00
CA ARG A 236 1.80 -6.25 0.94
C ARG A 236 0.53 -5.59 1.44
N ASN A 237 0.66 -4.93 2.59
CA ASN A 237 -0.36 -4.08 3.19
C ASN A 237 -1.65 -4.83 3.59
N ALA A 238 -1.57 -6.12 3.84
CA ALA A 238 -2.70 -6.93 4.30
C ALA A 238 -2.92 -6.80 5.82
N THR A 239 -4.03 -7.36 6.30
CA THR A 239 -4.18 -7.65 7.72
C THR A 239 -3.30 -8.84 8.08
N ASP A 240 -3.57 -10.03 7.55
CA ASP A 240 -2.70 -11.20 7.57
C ASP A 240 -2.33 -11.56 6.13
N ALA A 241 -1.06 -11.42 5.73
CA ALA A 241 -0.74 -11.57 4.32
C ALA A 241 -1.00 -13.00 3.82
N LEU A 242 -0.58 -14.02 4.59
CA LEU A 242 -0.85 -15.42 4.32
C LEU A 242 -1.28 -16.14 5.61
N GLN A 243 -2.40 -16.82 5.56
CA GLN A 243 -2.86 -17.75 6.60
C GLN A 243 -2.92 -19.17 6.01
N LEU A 244 -2.25 -20.13 6.64
CA LEU A 244 -2.11 -21.50 6.16
C LEU A 244 -2.78 -22.46 7.13
N GLY A 245 -3.85 -23.12 6.69
CA GLY A 245 -4.56 -24.14 7.46
C GLY A 245 -3.82 -25.48 7.48
N SER A 246 -4.30 -26.39 8.30
CA SER A 246 -3.67 -27.71 8.54
C SER A 246 -3.44 -28.50 7.25
N ASN A 247 -2.24 -29.03 7.09
CA ASN A 247 -1.79 -29.76 5.90
C ASN A 247 -1.85 -28.94 4.59
N ALA A 248 -2.07 -27.63 4.63
CA ALA A 248 -1.88 -26.81 3.44
C ALA A 248 -0.42 -26.83 3.00
N GLU A 249 -0.18 -26.77 1.71
CA GLU A 249 1.15 -26.72 1.12
C GLU A 249 1.37 -25.33 0.52
N ALA A 250 2.40 -24.61 0.99
CA ALA A 250 2.74 -23.29 0.48
C ALA A 250 4.21 -23.23 0.08
N THR A 251 4.50 -22.79 -1.14
CA THR A 251 5.85 -22.59 -1.64
C THR A 251 6.02 -21.15 -2.14
N LEU A 252 6.98 -20.45 -1.56
CA LEU A 252 7.35 -19.09 -1.97
C LEU A 252 8.79 -19.10 -2.48
N LEU A 253 8.96 -18.64 -3.69
CA LEU A 253 10.27 -18.48 -4.32
C LEU A 253 10.44 -17.01 -4.71
N ARG A 254 11.51 -16.37 -4.24
CA ARG A 254 11.80 -14.96 -4.53
C ARG A 254 10.61 -14.02 -4.31
N THR A 255 9.84 -14.29 -3.28
CA THR A 255 8.61 -13.55 -2.96
C THR A 255 8.83 -12.64 -1.74
N SER A 256 8.25 -11.46 -1.80
CA SER A 256 8.25 -10.49 -0.69
C SER A 256 6.88 -10.44 -0.02
N VAL A 257 6.86 -10.61 1.30
CA VAL A 257 5.68 -10.38 2.16
C VAL A 257 6.01 -9.21 3.08
N HIS A 258 5.25 -8.13 2.96
CA HIS A 258 5.61 -6.88 3.61
C HIS A 258 4.41 -6.15 4.23
N ASN A 259 4.65 -5.54 5.40
CA ASN A 259 3.78 -4.54 6.02
C ASN A 259 2.35 -5.04 6.29
N SER A 260 2.23 -6.11 7.06
CA SER A 260 0.95 -6.63 7.56
C SER A 260 0.57 -5.98 8.88
N SER A 261 -0.71 -5.67 9.10
CA SER A 261 -1.15 -5.10 10.39
C SER A 261 -1.25 -6.15 11.50
N ALA A 262 -1.40 -7.42 11.14
CA ALA A 262 -1.31 -8.58 12.03
C ALA A 262 -0.11 -9.46 11.60
N SER A 263 -0.28 -10.65 11.06
CA SER A 263 0.83 -11.53 10.72
C SER A 263 1.29 -11.37 9.27
N GLY A 264 2.60 -11.51 9.02
CA GLY A 264 3.12 -11.71 7.68
C GLY A 264 2.67 -13.06 7.13
N ILE A 265 3.16 -14.15 7.71
CA ILE A 265 2.67 -15.51 7.45
C ILE A 265 2.28 -16.16 8.78
N PHE A 266 1.05 -16.66 8.87
CA PHE A 266 0.58 -17.49 9.97
C PHE A 266 0.31 -18.91 9.47
N SER A 267 1.01 -19.89 10.02
CA SER A 267 0.92 -21.31 9.63
C SER A 267 0.44 -22.16 10.80
N GLU A 268 -0.66 -22.86 10.61
CA GLU A 268 -1.21 -23.81 11.61
C GLU A 268 -1.21 -25.22 11.06
N GLY A 269 -0.17 -26.00 11.35
CA GLY A 269 -0.02 -27.39 10.91
C GLY A 269 0.22 -27.55 9.41
N ALA A 270 0.66 -26.51 8.70
CA ALA A 270 0.92 -26.54 7.27
C ALA A 270 2.38 -26.90 6.92
N HIS A 271 2.63 -27.08 5.65
CA HIS A 271 3.97 -27.29 5.07
C HIS A 271 4.37 -26.04 4.28
N LEU A 272 5.35 -25.30 4.79
CA LEU A 272 5.80 -24.03 4.21
C LEU A 272 7.25 -24.16 3.72
N ALA A 273 7.47 -23.85 2.44
CA ALA A 273 8.80 -23.76 1.86
C ALA A 273 9.08 -22.35 1.36
N LEU A 274 10.18 -21.76 1.82
CA LEU A 274 10.62 -20.41 1.49
C LEU A 274 12.03 -20.44 0.89
N THR A 275 12.22 -19.85 -0.26
CA THR A 275 13.54 -19.72 -0.88
C THR A 275 13.73 -18.33 -1.42
N HIS A 276 14.80 -17.65 -1.02
CA HIS A 276 15.08 -16.26 -1.38
C HIS A 276 13.90 -15.30 -1.12
N CYS A 277 13.25 -15.44 0.02
CA CYS A 277 12.09 -14.64 0.40
C CYS A 277 12.45 -13.53 1.39
N ARG A 278 11.65 -12.44 1.38
CA ARG A 278 11.69 -11.37 2.38
C ARG A 278 10.36 -11.32 3.09
N LEU A 279 10.38 -11.55 4.39
CA LEU A 279 9.23 -11.41 5.27
C LEU A 279 9.53 -10.26 6.23
N THR A 280 8.82 -9.15 6.08
CA THR A 280 9.23 -7.91 6.72
C THR A 280 8.03 -7.11 7.24
N ASN A 281 8.20 -6.52 8.41
CA ASN A 281 7.25 -5.63 9.08
C ASN A 281 5.85 -6.22 9.24
N ALA A 282 5.55 -6.69 10.42
CA ALA A 282 4.21 -7.13 10.78
C ALA A 282 3.87 -6.63 12.20
N GLY A 283 2.60 -6.31 12.46
CA GLY A 283 2.14 -5.99 13.81
C GLY A 283 2.24 -7.19 14.75
N GLY A 284 1.98 -8.41 14.22
CA GLY A 284 2.34 -9.69 14.81
C GLY A 284 3.72 -10.16 14.35
N CYS A 285 3.91 -11.47 14.19
CA CYS A 285 5.16 -12.02 13.68
C CYS A 285 5.27 -11.87 12.15
N CYS A 286 6.49 -11.66 11.64
CA CYS A 286 6.69 -11.77 10.19
C CYS A 286 6.43 -13.21 9.71
N LEU A 287 6.81 -14.21 10.52
CA LEU A 287 6.40 -15.61 10.38
C LEU A 287 6.07 -16.21 11.73
N GLU A 288 4.87 -16.75 11.90
CA GLU A 288 4.49 -17.59 13.03
C GLU A 288 4.08 -18.98 12.54
N ALA A 289 4.74 -20.05 13.03
CA ALA A 289 4.43 -21.42 12.69
C ALA A 289 4.03 -22.23 13.93
N LYS A 290 2.79 -22.73 13.97
CA LYS A 290 2.25 -23.61 15.00
C LYS A 290 2.04 -25.02 14.45
N GLY A 291 2.93 -25.94 14.78
CA GLY A 291 2.96 -27.28 14.18
C GLY A 291 3.39 -27.27 12.71
N GLY A 292 3.28 -28.42 12.06
CA GLY A 292 3.67 -28.55 10.65
C GLY A 292 5.17 -28.47 10.42
N SER A 293 5.56 -28.02 9.23
CA SER A 293 6.97 -27.87 8.87
C SER A 293 7.27 -26.57 8.12
N VAL A 294 8.43 -26.00 8.40
CA VAL A 294 8.97 -24.83 7.70
C VAL A 294 10.36 -25.16 7.16
N THR A 295 10.58 -24.93 5.88
CA THR A 295 11.92 -24.89 5.30
C THR A 295 12.19 -23.47 4.79
N ALA A 296 13.33 -22.89 5.16
CA ALA A 296 13.72 -21.58 4.73
C ALA A 296 15.19 -21.57 4.27
N ASP A 297 15.45 -21.11 3.06
CA ASP A 297 16.79 -20.98 2.52
C ASP A 297 17.01 -19.61 1.89
N HIS A 298 18.12 -18.94 2.26
CA HIS A 298 18.45 -17.58 1.82
C HIS A 298 17.30 -16.57 2.04
N CYS A 299 16.61 -16.65 3.17
CA CYS A 299 15.49 -15.76 3.51
C CYS A 299 15.93 -14.62 4.44
N THR A 300 15.22 -13.51 4.35
CA THR A 300 15.35 -12.38 5.28
C THR A 300 14.05 -12.19 6.05
N PHE A 301 14.13 -12.31 7.36
CA PHE A 301 13.07 -12.00 8.31
C PHE A 301 13.47 -10.74 9.06
N ALA A 302 12.75 -9.63 8.83
CA ALA A 302 13.13 -8.33 9.37
C ALA A 302 11.94 -7.60 9.99
N GLN A 303 12.01 -7.38 11.31
CA GLN A 303 10.90 -6.83 12.09
C GLN A 303 11.21 -5.40 12.57
N PHE A 304 10.69 -4.43 11.82
CA PHE A 304 10.80 -2.99 12.12
C PHE A 304 9.43 -2.30 12.10
N TYR A 305 8.34 -3.02 12.39
CA TYR A 305 6.99 -2.47 12.39
C TYR A 305 6.85 -1.38 13.45
N PRO A 306 6.50 -0.13 13.09
CA PRO A 306 6.66 1.00 14.00
C PRO A 306 5.47 1.25 14.93
N PHE A 307 4.29 0.68 14.63
CA PHE A 307 3.03 1.10 15.27
C PHE A 307 2.68 0.36 16.56
N LEU A 308 3.35 -0.74 16.86
CA LEU A 308 3.10 -1.53 18.05
C LEU A 308 4.39 -1.70 18.87
N ALA A 309 4.34 -1.34 20.15
CA ALA A 309 5.43 -1.62 21.07
C ALA A 309 5.59 -3.13 21.32
N ASP A 310 4.45 -3.84 21.40
CA ASP A 310 4.40 -5.30 21.61
C ASP A 310 4.21 -6.03 20.26
N ARG A 311 4.98 -5.63 19.23
CA ARG A 311 5.02 -6.36 17.96
C ARG A 311 5.56 -7.77 18.17
N GLY A 312 5.17 -8.71 17.31
CA GLY A 312 5.71 -10.07 17.36
C GLY A 312 7.13 -10.15 16.83
N GLU A 313 7.74 -11.30 17.02
CA GLU A 313 9.10 -11.58 16.56
C GLU A 313 9.20 -11.63 15.03
N ALA A 314 10.40 -11.51 14.50
CA ALA A 314 10.62 -11.73 13.07
C ALA A 314 10.28 -13.19 12.66
N PHE A 315 10.58 -14.16 13.53
CA PHE A 315 10.22 -15.56 13.33
C PHE A 315 9.90 -16.24 14.67
N ARG A 316 8.71 -16.78 14.78
CA ARG A 316 8.22 -17.55 15.94
C ARG A 316 7.79 -18.95 15.55
N THR A 317 8.14 -19.96 16.37
CA THR A 317 7.73 -21.35 16.14
C THR A 317 7.21 -22.00 17.41
N ILE A 318 6.14 -22.78 17.30
CA ILE A 318 5.54 -23.54 18.39
C ILE A 318 5.26 -24.97 17.90
N LYS A 319 5.95 -25.96 18.45
CA LYS A 319 5.77 -27.38 18.12
C LYS A 319 5.85 -27.68 16.61
N ALA A 320 6.67 -26.95 15.88
CA ALA A 320 6.89 -27.11 14.46
C ALA A 320 8.25 -27.77 14.18
N SER A 321 8.41 -28.39 13.01
CA SER A 321 9.71 -28.83 12.49
C SER A 321 10.26 -27.75 11.57
N VAL A 322 11.45 -27.23 11.86
CA VAL A 322 12.04 -26.08 11.15
C VAL A 322 13.45 -26.42 10.66
N ALA A 323 13.66 -26.31 9.37
CA ALA A 323 14.99 -26.31 8.76
C ALA A 323 15.25 -24.92 8.11
N CYS A 324 16.26 -24.23 8.61
CA CYS A 324 16.59 -22.87 8.17
C CYS A 324 18.07 -22.77 7.84
N THR A 325 18.37 -22.32 6.60
CA THR A 325 19.74 -22.22 6.12
C THR A 325 19.97 -20.84 5.49
N HIS A 326 21.20 -20.32 5.61
CA HIS A 326 21.65 -19.06 4.98
C HIS A 326 20.67 -17.88 5.17
N SER A 327 19.97 -17.82 6.29
CA SER A 327 18.89 -16.85 6.50
C SER A 327 19.25 -15.82 7.57
N LEU A 328 18.75 -14.59 7.36
CA LEU A 328 18.89 -13.47 8.29
C LEU A 328 17.61 -13.28 9.10
N MET A 329 17.74 -13.20 10.42
CA MET A 329 16.67 -12.81 11.35
C MET A 329 17.12 -11.59 12.14
N THR A 330 16.50 -10.44 11.91
CA THR A 330 16.89 -9.19 12.53
C THR A 330 15.71 -8.26 12.76
N GLY A 331 15.91 -7.20 13.50
CA GLY A 331 14.84 -6.26 13.83
C GLY A 331 15.27 -5.26 14.89
N TYR A 332 14.29 -4.58 15.45
CA TYR A 332 14.50 -3.67 16.56
C TYR A 332 14.78 -4.37 17.88
N ASP A 333 14.01 -5.43 18.14
CA ASP A 333 13.95 -6.06 19.44
C ASP A 333 15.19 -6.94 19.67
N ASP A 334 15.51 -7.15 20.95
CA ASP A 334 16.63 -7.96 21.38
C ASP A 334 16.39 -9.46 21.24
N LEU A 335 15.15 -9.84 20.94
CA LEU A 335 14.71 -11.20 20.65
C LEU A 335 13.85 -11.22 19.39
N VAL A 336 14.46 -11.50 18.25
CA VAL A 336 13.76 -11.55 16.95
C VAL A 336 13.34 -12.96 16.56
N PHE A 337 13.78 -13.98 17.28
CA PHE A 337 13.44 -15.38 17.07
C PHE A 337 13.07 -16.07 18.37
N SER A 338 11.94 -16.76 18.39
CA SER A 338 11.53 -17.59 19.53
C SER A 338 11.02 -18.96 19.07
N ALA A 339 11.22 -19.97 19.93
CA ALA A 339 10.81 -21.34 19.67
C ALA A 339 10.32 -22.03 20.92
N GLU A 340 9.16 -22.69 20.83
CA GLU A 340 8.58 -23.47 21.91
C GLU A 340 8.28 -24.90 21.45
N GLY A 341 9.00 -25.88 22.03
CA GLY A 341 8.77 -27.31 21.76
C GLY A 341 8.94 -27.72 20.31
N SER A 342 9.67 -26.95 19.51
CA SER A 342 9.91 -27.15 18.10
C SER A 342 11.19 -27.96 17.86
N ASP A 343 11.20 -28.74 16.77
CA ASP A 343 12.39 -29.42 16.28
C ASP A 343 13.13 -28.47 15.31
N LEU A 344 14.34 -28.04 15.65
CA LEU A 344 15.04 -26.98 14.97
C LEU A 344 16.35 -27.45 14.35
N HIS A 345 16.57 -27.10 13.10
CA HIS A 345 17.82 -27.29 12.38
C HIS A 345 18.20 -26.01 11.66
N PHE A 346 19.17 -25.25 12.24
CA PHE A 346 19.65 -24.00 11.70
C PHE A 346 21.12 -24.12 11.30
N SER A 347 21.46 -23.67 10.10
CA SER A 347 22.85 -23.64 9.67
C SER A 347 23.16 -22.40 8.82
N HIS A 348 24.36 -21.81 9.04
CA HIS A 348 24.83 -20.64 8.30
C HIS A 348 23.84 -19.46 8.36
N CYS A 349 23.20 -19.24 9.50
CA CYS A 349 22.25 -18.15 9.71
C CYS A 349 22.86 -17.00 10.51
N MET A 350 22.30 -15.81 10.35
CA MET A 350 22.58 -14.67 11.24
C MET A 350 21.31 -14.32 12.00
N ILE A 351 21.38 -14.30 13.32
CA ILE A 351 20.24 -14.11 14.21
C ILE A 351 20.58 -13.05 15.25
N ARG A 352 19.77 -11.98 15.31
CA ARG A 352 19.88 -10.96 16.34
C ARG A 352 19.30 -11.50 17.64
N SER A 353 20.13 -11.61 18.69
CA SER A 353 19.68 -12.06 20.02
C SER A 353 20.73 -11.76 21.08
N ASP A 354 20.28 -11.28 22.24
CA ASP A 354 21.06 -11.20 23.48
C ASP A 354 21.10 -12.55 24.24
N GLN A 355 20.31 -13.51 23.81
CA GLN A 355 20.19 -14.86 24.39
C GLN A 355 20.46 -15.94 23.34
N PRO A 356 21.73 -16.14 22.94
CA PRO A 356 22.05 -17.16 21.94
C PRO A 356 21.59 -18.56 22.37
N LEU A 357 20.85 -19.22 21.47
CA LEU A 357 20.45 -20.62 21.68
C LEU A 357 21.65 -21.54 21.41
N MET A 358 21.82 -22.54 22.28
CA MET A 358 22.94 -23.48 22.21
C MET A 358 22.40 -24.88 21.91
N GLY A 359 23.16 -25.66 21.13
CA GLY A 359 22.86 -27.06 20.84
C GLY A 359 23.36 -27.49 19.45
N ASP A 360 23.42 -28.79 19.21
CA ASP A 360 23.92 -29.39 17.97
C ASP A 360 23.02 -29.06 16.76
N THR A 361 21.86 -28.48 17.00
CA THR A 361 20.88 -28.06 15.98
C THR A 361 21.15 -26.68 15.41
N PHE A 362 22.14 -25.95 15.96
CA PHE A 362 22.58 -24.64 15.51
C PHE A 362 24.05 -24.72 15.06
N THR A 363 24.26 -24.75 13.75
CA THR A 363 25.59 -24.91 13.14
C THR A 363 25.97 -23.64 12.39
N ASP A 364 27.17 -23.12 12.64
CA ASP A 364 27.72 -21.92 11.98
C ASP A 364 26.77 -20.71 12.04
N ILE A 365 26.25 -20.44 13.24
CA ILE A 365 25.36 -19.29 13.49
C ILE A 365 26.16 -18.06 13.89
N VAL A 366 25.90 -16.97 13.21
CA VAL A 366 26.38 -15.64 13.60
C VAL A 366 25.32 -14.99 14.48
N TRP A 367 25.60 -14.85 15.77
CA TRP A 367 24.73 -14.13 16.70
C TRP A 367 25.03 -12.64 16.60
N GLU A 368 24.05 -11.85 16.11
CA GLU A 368 24.15 -10.40 16.03
C GLU A 368 23.93 -9.78 17.41
N ALA A 369 24.84 -8.91 17.83
CA ALA A 369 24.72 -8.21 19.09
C ALA A 369 23.53 -7.24 19.11
N THR A 370 22.93 -7.04 20.30
CA THR A 370 21.75 -6.19 20.48
C THR A 370 22.09 -4.79 20.99
N ASP A 371 23.33 -4.54 21.37
CA ASP A 371 23.85 -3.27 21.90
C ASP A 371 24.09 -2.17 20.84
N ASP A 372 23.85 -2.44 19.57
CA ASP A 372 23.96 -1.45 18.51
C ASP A 372 22.74 -0.51 18.51
N GLU A 373 22.97 0.79 18.71
CA GLU A 373 21.93 1.84 18.66
C GLU A 373 21.12 1.86 17.33
N LYS A 374 21.70 1.36 16.26
CA LYS A 374 21.02 1.29 14.95
C LYS A 374 20.13 0.05 14.81
N GLY A 375 20.19 -0.88 15.76
CA GLY A 375 19.55 -2.18 15.61
C GLY A 375 20.03 -2.89 14.34
N GLY A 376 19.24 -3.80 13.82
CA GLY A 376 19.55 -4.50 12.57
C GLY A 376 19.40 -3.66 11.28
N LYS A 377 19.12 -2.35 11.37
CA LYS A 377 18.92 -1.45 10.21
C LYS A 377 20.14 -1.35 9.30
N SER A 378 21.34 -1.49 9.85
CA SER A 378 22.59 -1.37 9.10
C SER A 378 22.77 -2.45 8.00
N HIS A 379 21.96 -3.50 8.02
CA HIS A 379 21.92 -4.49 6.97
C HIS A 379 21.29 -3.98 5.67
N PHE A 380 20.38 -3.01 5.75
CA PHE A 380 19.44 -2.67 4.66
C PHE A 380 19.74 -1.32 4.01
N ARG A 381 19.31 -1.16 2.76
CA ARG A 381 19.46 0.10 2.03
C ARG A 381 18.66 1.24 2.66
N LEU A 382 17.45 0.96 3.14
CA LEU A 382 16.60 1.96 3.78
C LEU A 382 15.68 1.30 4.82
N VAL A 383 15.71 1.84 6.02
CA VAL A 383 14.69 1.58 7.07
C VAL A 383 14.39 2.92 7.71
N ASP A 384 13.31 3.58 7.25
CA ASP A 384 12.86 4.87 7.77
C ASP A 384 11.41 4.76 8.24
N GLU A 385 11.25 4.65 9.55
CA GLU A 385 9.95 4.51 10.19
C GLU A 385 9.18 5.83 10.27
N THR A 386 9.86 6.96 10.18
CA THR A 386 9.24 8.28 10.29
C THR A 386 8.28 8.52 9.13
N ILE A 387 8.72 8.13 7.93
CA ILE A 387 7.93 8.22 6.70
C ILE A 387 7.48 6.84 6.19
N GLN A 388 7.72 5.78 6.97
CA GLN A 388 7.38 4.38 6.66
C GLN A 388 7.90 3.93 5.30
N SER A 389 9.12 4.32 4.97
CA SER A 389 9.79 3.96 3.72
C SER A 389 10.86 2.92 3.96
N TYR A 390 10.78 1.80 3.23
CA TYR A 390 11.64 0.64 3.46
C TYR A 390 12.19 0.10 2.15
N ASP A 391 13.49 -0.19 2.13
CA ASP A 391 14.14 -1.03 1.12
C ASP A 391 14.99 -2.08 1.86
N PHE A 392 14.41 -3.25 2.04
CA PHE A 392 15.05 -4.40 2.71
C PHE A 392 16.03 -5.15 1.82
N SER A 393 16.50 -4.56 0.73
CA SER A 393 17.64 -5.10 -0.01
C SER A 393 18.90 -4.95 0.83
N LEU A 394 19.68 -6.02 0.95
CA LEU A 394 20.90 -6.02 1.74
C LEU A 394 21.95 -5.10 1.11
N LEU A 395 22.61 -4.32 1.95
CA LEU A 395 23.79 -3.54 1.53
C LEU A 395 24.98 -4.48 1.25
N PRO A 396 25.79 -4.24 0.21
CA PRO A 396 27.03 -4.99 -0.01
C PRO A 396 28.00 -4.91 1.18
N THR A 397 27.89 -3.88 2.01
CA THR A 397 28.71 -3.70 3.23
C THR A 397 28.14 -4.43 4.45
N SER A 398 26.93 -4.98 4.36
CA SER A 398 26.32 -5.77 5.42
C SER A 398 27.11 -7.05 5.67
N PRO A 399 27.42 -7.40 6.93
CA PRO A 399 28.03 -8.70 7.25
C PRO A 399 27.21 -9.89 6.72
N ALA A 400 25.87 -9.81 6.77
CA ALA A 400 25.00 -10.84 6.23
C ALA A 400 25.23 -11.03 4.72
N TYR A 401 25.24 -9.95 3.94
CA TYR A 401 25.51 -10.01 2.50
C TYR A 401 26.87 -10.63 2.19
N GLN A 402 27.91 -10.22 2.92
CA GLN A 402 29.29 -10.71 2.72
C GLN A 402 29.45 -12.20 3.01
N LEU A 403 28.62 -12.74 3.92
CA LEU A 403 28.57 -14.16 4.27
C LEU A 403 27.61 -14.97 3.41
N GLY A 404 26.91 -14.35 2.45
CA GLY A 404 25.90 -15.02 1.65
C GLY A 404 24.62 -15.36 2.43
N ILE A 405 24.34 -14.62 3.50
CA ILE A 405 23.21 -14.86 4.41
C ILE A 405 22.08 -13.88 4.10
N GLY A 406 20.84 -14.37 4.10
CA GLY A 406 19.66 -13.60 3.77
C GLY A 406 19.34 -13.58 2.28
N ASP A 407 18.35 -12.79 1.87
CA ASP A 407 18.04 -12.59 0.45
C ASP A 407 19.03 -11.60 -0.17
N ILE A 408 20.07 -12.14 -0.77
CA ILE A 408 21.16 -11.37 -1.37
C ILE A 408 20.88 -10.90 -2.81
N ARG A 409 19.67 -11.11 -3.33
CA ARG A 409 19.34 -10.67 -4.70
C ARG A 409 19.38 -9.15 -4.80
N GLU A 410 19.94 -8.65 -5.87
CA GLU A 410 19.78 -7.25 -6.24
C GLU A 410 18.30 -7.00 -6.62
N LYS A 411 17.81 -5.77 -6.35
CA LYS A 411 16.47 -5.35 -6.76
C LYS A 411 16.43 -5.48 -8.30
N THR A 412 15.67 -6.43 -8.81
CA THR A 412 15.32 -6.41 -10.23
C THR A 412 14.56 -5.10 -10.44
N THR A 413 15.06 -4.29 -11.37
CA THR A 413 14.43 -3.02 -11.77
C THR A 413 13.13 -3.27 -12.52
N SER A 414 12.17 -3.94 -11.90
CA SER A 414 10.79 -3.89 -12.34
C SER A 414 10.19 -2.64 -11.66
N SER A 415 9.99 -1.65 -12.47
CA SER A 415 9.33 -0.39 -12.17
C SER A 415 8.22 -0.55 -11.13
N GLU A 416 8.49 -0.08 -9.90
CA GLU A 416 7.40 0.39 -9.06
C GLU A 416 6.82 1.62 -9.76
N PRO A 417 5.50 1.66 -10.02
CA PRO A 417 4.86 2.84 -10.57
C PRO A 417 4.90 4.02 -9.60
#